data_9fee501c4505dfc5279a8e1792940e7a
#
_entry.id   9fee501c4505dfc5279a8e1792940e7a
#
_cell.length_a   1.000
_cell.length_b   1.000
_cell.length_c   1.000
_cell.angle_alpha   90.00
_cell.angle_beta   90.00
_cell.angle_gamma   90.00
#
_symmetry.space_group_name_H-M   'P 1'
#
loop_
_entity.id
_entity.type
_entity.pdbx_description
1 polymer ?
#
loop_
_entity_poly.entity_id
_entity_poly.type
_entity_poly.pdbx_seq_one_letter_code
_entity_poly.pdbx_strand_id
1 'polypeptide(L)'
;MEENSSQSNKYDAALAKYNTNLSDADIQARVADLIEKKVPENNTEEVKKLLFNCIDLTTLNSTDSDESVMHFTEKVNEFDNEFPDMKNVAAICVYPNFADIVKNTLQVDGINIACVSGGFPSSQTFIEVKVAETALAIADGADEIDIVISIGKFLSEIGRAS
;
A
#
# COMPACT_ATOMS: atom_id res chain seq x y z
N MET A 1 -44.19 -1.92 8.99
CA MET A 1 -43.25 -0.98 9.62
C MET A 1 -42.46 -1.80 10.62
N GLU A 2 -41.36 -2.38 10.19
CA GLU A 2 -40.42 -3.09 11.07
C GLU A 2 -39.47 -2.07 11.66
N GLU A 3 -39.48 -2.02 12.97
CA GLU A 3 -38.56 -1.21 13.75
C GLU A 3 -37.09 -1.67 13.47
N ASN A 4 -36.37 -0.80 12.79
CA ASN A 4 -34.95 -0.94 12.62
C ASN A 4 -34.31 -0.71 14.00
N SER A 5 -34.18 -1.78 14.79
CA SER A 5 -33.39 -1.75 16.02
C SER A 5 -31.96 -1.42 15.62
N SER A 6 -31.52 -0.22 15.99
CA SER A 6 -30.15 0.23 15.83
C SER A 6 -29.22 -0.72 16.60
N GLN A 7 -28.77 -1.77 15.95
CA GLN A 7 -27.53 -2.42 16.40
C GLN A 7 -26.45 -1.36 16.31
N SER A 8 -26.00 -0.90 17.48
CA SER A 8 -24.80 -0.08 17.58
C SER A 8 -23.72 -0.75 16.75
N ASN A 9 -23.29 -0.09 15.69
CA ASN A 9 -22.29 -0.63 14.78
C ASN A 9 -21.03 -0.93 15.61
N LYS A 10 -20.39 -2.08 15.40
CA LYS A 10 -19.12 -2.44 16.09
C LYS A 10 -18.05 -1.35 15.98
N TYR A 11 -18.14 -0.51 14.97
CA TYR A 11 -17.27 0.63 14.74
C TYR A 11 -17.57 1.81 15.66
N ASP A 12 -18.85 2.06 16.03
CA ASP A 12 -19.22 3.12 16.97
C ASP A 12 -18.62 2.86 18.34
N ALA A 13 -18.63 1.61 18.79
CA ALA A 13 -18.01 1.19 20.05
C ALA A 13 -16.46 1.32 20.00
N ALA A 14 -15.85 1.15 18.84
CA ALA A 14 -14.41 1.36 18.64
C ALA A 14 -14.07 2.86 18.62
N LEU A 15 -14.82 3.67 17.86
CA LEU A 15 -14.64 5.10 17.74
C LEU A 15 -14.88 5.84 19.04
N ALA A 16 -15.84 5.39 19.86
CA ALA A 16 -16.13 5.98 21.17
C ALA A 16 -14.94 5.95 22.16
N LYS A 17 -13.92 5.15 21.88
CA LYS A 17 -12.67 5.09 22.67
C LYS A 17 -11.69 6.23 22.36
N TYR A 18 -11.92 6.98 21.30
CA TYR A 18 -11.03 8.00 20.79
C TYR A 18 -11.74 9.35 20.69
N ASN A 19 -10.99 10.43 20.90
CA ASN A 19 -11.50 11.76 20.61
C ASN A 19 -11.49 11.98 19.10
N THR A 20 -12.65 11.96 18.49
CA THR A 20 -12.85 12.20 17.05
C THR A 20 -13.11 13.67 16.69
N ASN A 21 -13.29 14.55 17.70
CA ASN A 21 -13.55 15.98 17.54
C ASN A 21 -12.25 16.80 17.63
N LEU A 22 -11.25 16.43 16.83
CA LEU A 22 -9.99 17.17 16.77
C LEU A 22 -10.10 18.27 15.71
N SER A 23 -9.70 19.48 16.05
CA SER A 23 -9.53 20.56 15.07
C SER A 23 -8.22 20.40 14.28
N ASP A 24 -8.15 21.01 13.11
CA ASP A 24 -6.90 21.06 12.34
C ASP A 24 -5.75 21.66 13.15
N ALA A 25 -6.04 22.65 14.00
CA ALA A 25 -5.03 23.26 14.88
C ALA A 25 -4.50 22.26 15.92
N ASP A 26 -5.37 21.41 16.50
CA ASP A 26 -4.94 20.37 17.44
C ASP A 26 -4.05 19.32 16.74
N ILE A 27 -4.39 18.97 15.51
CA ILE A 27 -3.58 18.03 14.71
C ILE A 27 -2.24 18.66 14.39
N GLN A 28 -2.21 19.89 13.89
CA GLN A 28 -0.97 20.60 13.58
C GLN A 28 -0.04 20.73 14.79
N ALA A 29 -0.60 21.05 15.98
CA ALA A 29 0.18 21.15 17.20
C ALA A 29 0.80 19.79 17.61
N ARG A 30 0.04 18.70 17.48
CA ARG A 30 0.55 17.34 17.75
C ARG A 30 1.62 16.91 16.76
N VAL A 31 1.45 17.23 15.49
CA VAL A 31 2.46 16.94 14.45
C VAL A 31 3.74 17.73 14.72
N ALA A 32 3.65 19.02 15.07
CA ALA A 32 4.80 19.84 15.43
C ALA A 32 5.57 19.28 16.64
N ASP A 33 4.85 18.87 17.67
CA ASP A 33 5.44 18.23 18.88
C ASP A 33 6.16 16.91 18.55
N LEU A 34 5.55 16.07 17.69
CA LEU A 34 6.18 14.84 17.21
C LEU A 34 7.45 15.11 16.42
N ILE A 35 7.41 16.08 15.49
CA ILE A 35 8.57 16.46 14.69
C ILE A 35 9.70 16.96 15.60
N GLU A 36 9.40 17.89 16.52
CA GLU A 36 10.39 18.45 17.43
C GLU A 36 11.07 17.39 18.30
N LYS A 37 10.29 16.45 18.84
CA LYS A 37 10.79 15.43 19.77
C LYS A 37 11.41 14.22 19.10
N LYS A 38 10.79 13.74 17.99
CA LYS A 38 11.13 12.44 17.41
C LYS A 38 12.07 12.49 16.24
N VAL A 39 12.06 13.57 15.45
CA VAL A 39 12.97 13.67 14.30
C VAL A 39 14.46 13.70 14.74
N PRO A 40 14.88 14.47 15.76
CA PRO A 40 16.28 14.45 16.20
C PRO A 40 16.75 13.07 16.68
N GLU A 41 15.85 12.32 17.38
CA GLU A 41 16.16 10.98 17.88
C GLU A 41 16.32 9.95 16.74
N ASN A 42 15.58 10.13 15.64
CA ASN A 42 15.47 9.16 14.55
C ASN A 42 16.26 9.56 13.29
N ASN A 43 16.91 10.72 13.27
CA ASN A 43 17.72 11.16 12.13
C ASN A 43 19.12 10.55 12.17
N THR A 44 19.21 9.22 12.21
CA THR A 44 20.45 8.45 12.22
C THR A 44 20.60 7.65 10.93
N GLU A 45 21.84 7.22 10.64
CA GLU A 45 22.12 6.37 9.47
C GLU A 45 21.37 5.03 9.53
N GLU A 46 21.27 4.43 10.72
CA GLU A 46 20.57 3.16 10.92
C GLU A 46 19.09 3.29 10.62
N VAL A 47 18.45 4.38 11.09
CA VAL A 47 17.01 4.62 10.81
C VAL A 47 16.78 4.91 9.34
N LYS A 48 17.67 5.67 8.68
CA LYS A 48 17.57 5.93 7.23
C LYS A 48 17.70 4.65 6.42
N LYS A 49 18.62 3.76 6.77
CA LYS A 49 18.75 2.45 6.14
C LYS A 49 17.53 1.56 6.37
N LEU A 50 16.97 1.60 7.59
CA LEU A 50 15.72 0.91 7.89
C LEU A 50 14.56 1.44 7.05
N LEU A 51 14.41 2.76 6.96
CA LEU A 51 13.35 3.39 6.16
C LEU A 51 13.49 3.04 4.67
N PHE A 52 14.72 3.00 4.15
CA PHE A 52 14.97 2.57 2.78
C PHE A 52 14.49 1.12 2.56
N ASN A 53 14.80 0.22 3.49
CA ASN A 53 14.36 -1.18 3.43
C ASN A 53 12.85 -1.37 3.70
N CYS A 54 12.11 -0.31 4.05
CA CYS A 54 10.65 -0.33 4.19
C CYS A 54 9.94 0.26 2.97
N ILE A 55 10.66 0.62 1.91
CA ILE A 55 10.08 1.22 0.71
C ILE A 55 9.48 0.13 -0.17
N ASP A 56 8.22 0.30 -0.55
CA ASP A 56 7.65 -0.34 -1.72
C ASP A 56 7.93 0.57 -2.92
N LEU A 57 8.94 0.18 -3.71
CA LEU A 57 9.36 0.96 -4.88
C LEU A 57 8.28 0.83 -5.95
N THR A 58 7.60 1.93 -6.23
CA THR A 58 6.31 1.91 -6.92
C THR A 58 6.37 2.59 -8.28
N THR A 59 5.81 1.93 -9.30
CA THR A 59 5.44 2.55 -10.57
C THR A 59 3.99 2.20 -10.90
N LEU A 60 3.15 3.22 -11.01
CA LEU A 60 1.71 3.12 -11.28
C LEU A 60 1.28 4.19 -12.28
N ASN A 61 2.11 4.39 -13.31
CA ASN A 61 1.80 5.32 -14.38
C ASN A 61 0.91 4.65 -15.43
N SER A 62 -0.03 5.39 -15.98
CA SER A 62 -0.85 4.89 -17.10
C SER A 62 -0.05 4.64 -18.38
N THR A 63 1.22 5.04 -18.40
CA THR A 63 2.16 4.82 -19.51
C THR A 63 3.14 3.67 -19.26
N ASP A 64 3.01 2.97 -18.13
CA ASP A 64 3.85 1.81 -17.87
C ASP A 64 3.64 0.72 -18.91
N SER A 65 4.72 0.07 -19.32
CA SER A 65 4.77 -1.01 -20.30
C SER A 65 5.69 -2.11 -19.79
N ASP A 66 5.64 -3.28 -20.41
CA ASP A 66 6.52 -4.41 -20.10
C ASP A 66 7.99 -3.96 -20.08
N GLU A 67 8.42 -3.20 -21.08
CA GLU A 67 9.78 -2.70 -21.19
C GLU A 67 10.13 -1.72 -20.08
N SER A 68 9.24 -0.77 -19.74
CA SER A 68 9.49 0.20 -18.66
C SER A 68 9.54 -0.45 -17.29
N VAL A 69 8.67 -1.43 -17.03
CA VAL A 69 8.66 -2.19 -15.79
C VAL A 69 9.87 -3.13 -15.66
N MET A 70 10.27 -3.75 -16.76
CA MET A 70 11.51 -4.53 -16.81
C MET A 70 12.71 -3.66 -16.42
N HIS A 71 12.91 -2.51 -17.06
CA HIS A 71 14.01 -1.59 -16.74
C HIS A 71 13.92 -1.02 -15.32
N PHE A 72 12.70 -0.84 -14.81
CA PHE A 72 12.49 -0.42 -13.43
C PHE A 72 12.98 -1.49 -12.44
N THR A 73 12.71 -2.75 -12.72
CA THR A 73 13.13 -3.89 -11.91
C THR A 73 14.64 -4.14 -12.02
N GLU A 74 15.24 -3.96 -13.20
CA GLU A 74 16.68 -4.07 -13.41
C GLU A 74 17.48 -3.11 -12.51
N LYS A 75 16.98 -1.89 -12.27
CA LYS A 75 17.62 -0.94 -11.34
C LYS A 75 17.67 -1.45 -9.90
N VAL A 76 16.72 -2.27 -9.51
CA VAL A 76 16.70 -2.91 -8.18
C VAL A 76 17.77 -3.99 -8.10
N ASN A 77 17.96 -4.76 -9.18
CA ASN A 77 19.06 -5.74 -9.28
C ASN A 77 20.43 -5.04 -9.28
N GLU A 78 20.57 -3.92 -10.01
CA GLU A 78 21.80 -3.12 -10.07
C GLU A 78 22.16 -2.56 -8.70
N PHE A 79 21.16 -2.06 -7.96
CA PHE A 79 21.38 -1.51 -6.60
C PHE A 79 22.02 -2.54 -5.66
N ASP A 80 21.59 -3.78 -5.69
CA ASP A 80 22.14 -4.84 -4.85
C ASP A 80 23.63 -5.11 -5.17
N ASN A 81 23.99 -5.05 -6.45
CA ASN A 81 25.37 -5.18 -6.88
C ASN A 81 26.26 -3.98 -6.49
N GLU A 82 25.68 -2.76 -6.53
CA GLU A 82 26.38 -1.52 -6.24
C GLU A 82 26.56 -1.29 -4.73
N PHE A 83 25.61 -1.76 -3.91
CA PHE A 83 25.56 -1.55 -2.47
C PHE A 83 25.35 -2.87 -1.69
N PRO A 84 26.28 -3.85 -1.78
CA PRO A 84 26.09 -5.20 -1.22
C PRO A 84 25.96 -5.23 0.31
N ASP A 85 26.39 -4.18 1.01
CA ASP A 85 26.29 -4.05 2.47
C ASP A 85 24.99 -3.33 2.92
N MET A 86 24.12 -2.97 1.98
CA MET A 86 22.87 -2.25 2.26
C MET A 86 21.69 -3.11 1.83
N LYS A 87 20.73 -3.30 2.74
CA LYS A 87 19.49 -3.96 2.39
C LYS A 87 18.73 -3.16 1.32
N ASN A 88 18.21 -3.85 0.34
CA ASN A 88 17.41 -3.29 -0.73
C ASN A 88 16.01 -2.87 -0.26
N VAL A 89 15.17 -2.37 -1.15
CA VAL A 89 13.77 -2.03 -0.90
C VAL A 89 12.96 -3.24 -0.44
N ALA A 90 11.82 -3.02 0.22
CA ALA A 90 10.97 -4.11 0.71
C ALA A 90 10.25 -4.81 -0.43
N ALA A 91 9.71 -4.04 -1.37
CA ALA A 91 8.95 -4.58 -2.48
C ALA A 91 9.08 -3.71 -3.74
N ILE A 92 8.71 -4.29 -4.88
CA ILE A 92 8.40 -3.57 -6.11
C ILE A 92 6.89 -3.59 -6.27
N CYS A 93 6.26 -2.41 -6.33
CA CYS A 93 4.81 -2.27 -6.45
C CYS A 93 4.41 -1.82 -7.86
N VAL A 94 3.54 -2.59 -8.50
CA VAL A 94 3.12 -2.40 -9.90
C VAL A 94 1.62 -2.66 -10.08
N TYR A 95 1.11 -2.35 -11.26
CA TYR A 95 -0.20 -2.87 -11.68
C TYR A 95 -0.17 -4.40 -11.82
N PRO A 96 -1.28 -5.10 -11.54
CA PRO A 96 -1.31 -6.56 -11.47
C PRO A 96 -0.88 -7.27 -12.75
N ASN A 97 -1.13 -6.66 -13.91
CA ASN A 97 -0.73 -7.20 -15.22
C ASN A 97 0.79 -7.18 -15.47
N PHE A 98 1.59 -6.61 -14.57
CA PHE A 98 3.06 -6.61 -14.66
C PHE A 98 3.73 -7.50 -13.61
N ALA A 99 2.96 -8.26 -12.81
CA ALA A 99 3.51 -9.14 -11.79
C ALA A 99 4.51 -10.14 -12.37
N ASP A 100 4.16 -10.77 -13.49
CA ASP A 100 5.00 -11.76 -14.19
C ASP A 100 6.29 -11.12 -14.77
N ILE A 101 6.22 -9.87 -15.25
CA ILE A 101 7.39 -9.13 -15.74
C ILE A 101 8.39 -8.91 -14.59
N VAL A 102 7.90 -8.42 -13.44
CA VAL A 102 8.75 -8.25 -12.25
C VAL A 102 9.34 -9.58 -11.81
N LYS A 103 8.51 -10.63 -11.69
CA LYS A 103 8.93 -11.97 -11.29
C LYS A 103 10.03 -12.55 -12.19
N ASN A 104 9.91 -12.36 -13.50
CA ASN A 104 10.87 -12.89 -14.47
C ASN A 104 12.15 -12.06 -14.58
N THR A 105 12.13 -10.80 -14.12
CA THR A 105 13.25 -9.86 -14.22
C THR A 105 14.02 -9.75 -12.90
N LEU A 106 13.34 -9.86 -11.75
CA LEU A 106 13.96 -9.74 -10.43
C LEU A 106 14.91 -10.91 -10.16
N GLN A 107 16.17 -10.60 -9.80
CA GLN A 107 17.24 -11.56 -9.55
C GLN A 107 17.71 -11.56 -8.10
N VAL A 108 17.24 -10.59 -7.31
CA VAL A 108 17.62 -10.41 -5.91
C VAL A 108 16.60 -11.06 -4.99
N ASP A 109 17.07 -11.80 -4.00
CA ASP A 109 16.24 -12.43 -2.99
C ASP A 109 15.76 -11.44 -1.93
N GLY A 110 14.59 -11.71 -1.35
CA GLY A 110 14.07 -10.97 -0.20
C GLY A 110 13.37 -9.65 -0.54
N ILE A 111 13.05 -9.43 -1.81
CA ILE A 111 12.22 -8.32 -2.29
C ILE A 111 10.89 -8.90 -2.74
N ASN A 112 9.79 -8.40 -2.20
CA ASN A 112 8.45 -8.86 -2.54
C ASN A 112 7.92 -8.18 -3.82
N ILE A 113 6.97 -8.83 -4.46
CA ILE A 113 6.20 -8.28 -5.57
C ILE A 113 4.85 -7.86 -5.03
N ALA A 114 4.62 -6.56 -4.92
CA ALA A 114 3.35 -5.99 -4.51
C ALA A 114 2.52 -5.59 -5.74
N CYS A 115 1.24 -5.91 -5.74
CA CYS A 115 0.34 -5.50 -6.80
C CYS A 115 -0.87 -4.75 -6.26
N VAL A 116 -1.18 -3.60 -6.88
CA VAL A 116 -2.45 -2.93 -6.59
C VAL A 116 -3.61 -3.77 -7.10
N SER A 117 -4.74 -3.74 -6.40
CA SER A 117 -5.93 -4.52 -6.76
C SER A 117 -7.22 -3.84 -6.28
N GLY A 118 -8.33 -4.45 -6.62
CA GLY A 118 -9.65 -3.96 -6.25
C GLY A 118 -10.17 -2.85 -7.17
N GLY A 119 -9.67 -2.77 -8.41
CA GLY A 119 -10.01 -1.73 -9.38
C GLY A 119 -9.34 -0.40 -9.06
N PHE A 120 -8.04 -0.46 -8.72
CA PHE A 120 -7.21 0.72 -8.43
C PHE A 120 -7.23 1.74 -9.59
N PRO A 121 -7.28 3.08 -9.32
CA PRO A 121 -7.30 3.69 -7.98
C PRO A 121 -8.71 3.91 -7.40
N SER A 122 -9.76 3.81 -8.20
CA SER A 122 -11.09 4.26 -7.80
C SER A 122 -11.93 3.22 -7.07
N SER A 123 -11.60 1.95 -7.21
CA SER A 123 -12.37 0.82 -6.70
C SER A 123 -13.83 0.75 -7.19
N GLN A 124 -14.16 1.46 -8.28
CA GLN A 124 -15.52 1.58 -8.84
C GLN A 124 -15.77 0.47 -9.88
N THR A 125 -15.73 -0.78 -9.43
CA THR A 125 -15.99 -1.96 -10.27
C THR A 125 -16.76 -3.03 -9.49
N PHE A 126 -17.09 -4.13 -10.15
CA PHE A 126 -17.80 -5.27 -9.57
C PHE A 126 -16.90 -6.07 -8.65
N ILE A 127 -17.48 -6.67 -7.60
CA ILE A 127 -16.70 -7.46 -6.64
C ILE A 127 -16.07 -8.69 -7.31
N GLU A 128 -16.76 -9.28 -8.26
CA GLU A 128 -16.25 -10.44 -9.02
C GLU A 128 -15.01 -10.08 -9.83
N VAL A 129 -14.95 -8.86 -10.37
CA VAL A 129 -13.78 -8.35 -11.10
C VAL A 129 -12.60 -8.15 -10.14
N LYS A 130 -12.84 -7.58 -8.96
CA LYS A 130 -11.79 -7.41 -7.94
C LYS A 130 -11.20 -8.75 -7.49
N VAL A 131 -12.07 -9.74 -7.24
CA VAL A 131 -11.64 -11.09 -6.86
C VAL A 131 -10.82 -11.73 -7.98
N ALA A 132 -11.26 -11.60 -9.23
CA ALA A 132 -10.54 -12.14 -10.38
C ALA A 132 -9.19 -11.45 -10.58
N GLU A 133 -9.12 -10.12 -10.48
CA GLU A 133 -7.89 -9.33 -10.57
C GLU A 133 -6.86 -9.77 -9.53
N THR A 134 -7.29 -9.89 -8.27
CA THR A 134 -6.43 -10.38 -7.17
C THR A 134 -5.93 -11.79 -7.42
N ALA A 135 -6.81 -12.70 -7.87
CA ALA A 135 -6.43 -14.08 -8.15
C ALA A 135 -5.41 -14.19 -9.30
N LEU A 136 -5.56 -13.38 -10.33
CA LEU A 136 -4.60 -13.31 -11.46
C LEU A 136 -3.26 -12.76 -11.01
N ALA A 137 -3.24 -11.65 -10.25
CA ALA A 137 -2.00 -11.09 -9.72
C ALA A 137 -1.19 -12.11 -8.90
N ILE A 138 -1.87 -12.88 -8.03
CA ILE A 138 -1.24 -13.94 -7.24
C ILE A 138 -0.72 -15.07 -8.15
N ALA A 139 -1.49 -15.47 -9.16
CA ALA A 139 -1.07 -16.50 -10.11
C ALA A 139 0.17 -16.09 -10.91
N ASP A 140 0.27 -14.80 -11.26
CA ASP A 140 1.39 -14.21 -11.99
C ASP A 140 2.60 -13.91 -11.10
N GLY A 141 2.46 -14.06 -9.77
CA GLY A 141 3.58 -14.04 -8.84
C GLY A 141 3.62 -12.91 -7.82
N ALA A 142 2.51 -12.21 -7.62
CA ALA A 142 2.43 -11.24 -6.53
C ALA A 142 2.51 -11.94 -5.17
N ASP A 143 3.37 -11.42 -4.29
CA ASP A 143 3.53 -11.82 -2.90
C ASP A 143 2.60 -11.02 -1.98
N GLU A 144 2.32 -9.77 -2.36
CA GLU A 144 1.53 -8.80 -1.61
C GLU A 144 0.45 -8.18 -2.49
N ILE A 145 -0.71 -7.90 -1.90
CA ILE A 145 -1.85 -7.28 -2.60
C ILE A 145 -2.30 -6.02 -1.88
N ASP A 146 -2.22 -4.90 -2.57
CA ASP A 146 -2.67 -3.58 -2.12
C ASP A 146 -4.10 -3.30 -2.58
N ILE A 147 -5.06 -3.55 -1.70
CA ILE A 147 -6.48 -3.42 -2.04
C ILE A 147 -6.99 -2.01 -1.76
N VAL A 148 -7.60 -1.38 -2.78
CA VAL A 148 -8.37 -0.15 -2.59
C VAL A 148 -9.81 -0.45 -2.22
N ILE A 149 -10.34 0.30 -1.25
CA ILE A 149 -11.73 0.19 -0.81
C ILE A 149 -12.68 1.03 -1.67
N SER A 150 -13.93 0.57 -1.81
CA SER A 150 -15.00 1.36 -2.41
C SER A 150 -15.46 2.44 -1.42
N ILE A 151 -14.82 3.61 -1.45
CA ILE A 151 -15.06 4.71 -0.49
C ILE A 151 -16.55 5.09 -0.41
N GLY A 152 -17.23 5.21 -1.55
CA GLY A 152 -18.66 5.54 -1.58
C GLY A 152 -19.54 4.51 -0.85
N LYS A 153 -19.22 3.22 -0.97
CA LYS A 153 -19.91 2.15 -0.23
C LYS A 153 -19.60 2.20 1.25
N PHE A 154 -18.34 2.46 1.60
CA PHE A 154 -17.93 2.62 2.99
C PHE A 154 -18.65 3.79 3.66
N LEU A 155 -18.70 4.96 3.03
CA LEU A 155 -19.39 6.15 3.53
C LEU A 155 -20.90 5.98 3.59
N SER A 156 -21.48 5.12 2.75
CA SER A 156 -22.92 4.79 2.75
C SER A 156 -23.27 3.66 3.72
N GLU A 157 -22.34 3.23 4.57
CA GLU A 157 -22.51 2.15 5.55
C GLU A 157 -22.99 0.81 4.95
N ILE A 158 -22.82 0.62 3.67
CA ILE A 158 -23.11 -0.63 2.97
C ILE A 158 -21.95 -1.60 3.23
N GLY A 159 -22.01 -2.40 4.24
CA GLY A 159 -21.04 -3.35 4.80
C GLY A 159 -20.04 -4.09 3.89
N ARG A 160 -19.85 -3.71 2.62
CA ARG A 160 -18.84 -4.20 1.67
C ARG A 160 -18.17 -3.03 0.98
N ALA A 161 -17.02 -2.63 1.47
CA ALA A 161 -16.21 -1.53 0.91
C ALA A 161 -15.18 -2.02 -0.14
N SER A 162 -14.89 -3.31 -0.14
CA SER A 162 -13.95 -3.95 -1.08
C SER A 162 -14.35 -5.40 -1.34
#